data_3adba44bd01b41fc7a871478376aa9db
#
_entry.id   3adba44bd01b41fc7a871478376aa9db
#
_cell.length_a   1.000
_cell.length_b   1.000
_cell.length_c   1.000
_cell.angle_alpha   90.00
_cell.angle_beta   90.00
_cell.angle_gamma   90.00
#
_symmetry.space_group_name_H-M   'P 1'
#
loop_
_entity.id
_entity.type
_entity.pdbx_description
1 polymer ?
#
loop_
_entity_poly.entity_id
_entity_poly.type
_entity_poly.pdbx_seq_one_letter_code
_entity_poly.pdbx_strand_id
1 'polypeptide(L)'
;KQDLMFSILKTIAEEGEIITGLGVIEIMQDGFGFLRSSESNYLPGPDDIYISPSQIKKFSLRTGDSVEGEIRSPKQGERYFAITKINKINGQETDLVKNRVNFEDLTPLYPEARFKLEQEKPMPDNTERIIDIIAPLGKGQRQLIVAQPFTGKTIIMQKIANAITANSPDAKLIVLLIDERPEEVTDMQRSVKGEVI
;
A
#
# COMPACT_ATOMS: atom_id res chain seq x y z
N LYS A 1 22.84 -1.66 -4.19
CA LYS A 1 22.04 -2.85 -3.83
C LYS A 1 21.07 -3.19 -4.95
N GLN A 2 20.28 -2.22 -5.44
CA GLN A 2 19.31 -2.39 -6.53
C GLN A 2 19.97 -2.86 -7.85
N ASP A 3 21.07 -2.22 -8.27
CA ASP A 3 21.80 -2.61 -9.49
C ASP A 3 22.33 -4.05 -9.43
N LEU A 4 22.77 -4.50 -8.26
CA LEU A 4 23.21 -5.87 -8.05
C LEU A 4 22.06 -6.86 -8.17
N MET A 5 20.91 -6.56 -7.54
CA MET A 5 19.68 -7.37 -7.66
C MET A 5 19.21 -7.45 -9.11
N PHE A 6 19.21 -6.32 -9.82
CA PHE A 6 18.86 -6.27 -11.23
C PHE A 6 19.75 -7.16 -12.09
N SER A 7 21.07 -7.14 -11.86
CA SER A 7 22.03 -7.99 -12.58
C SER A 7 21.82 -9.46 -12.29
N ILE A 8 21.56 -9.85 -11.04
CA ILE A 8 21.28 -11.23 -10.65
C ILE A 8 19.99 -11.72 -11.33
N LEU A 9 18.90 -10.96 -11.24
CA LEU A 9 17.62 -11.30 -11.87
C LEU A 9 17.76 -11.44 -13.39
N LYS A 10 18.57 -10.60 -14.03
CA LYS A 10 18.85 -10.70 -15.47
C LYS A 10 19.54 -12.03 -15.82
N THR A 11 20.53 -12.44 -15.05
CA THR A 11 21.24 -13.72 -15.26
C THR A 11 20.30 -14.90 -15.07
N ILE A 12 19.48 -14.92 -14.02
CA ILE A 12 18.48 -15.97 -13.76
C ILE A 12 17.46 -16.06 -14.91
N ALA A 13 16.99 -14.92 -15.41
CA ALA A 13 16.06 -14.88 -16.54
C ALA A 13 16.69 -15.38 -17.84
N GLU A 14 18.00 -15.17 -18.06
CA GLU A 14 18.78 -15.68 -19.20
C GLU A 14 18.97 -17.20 -19.14
N GLU A 15 18.96 -17.80 -17.94
CA GLU A 15 18.99 -19.24 -17.71
C GLU A 15 17.64 -19.92 -17.94
N GLY A 16 16.58 -19.13 -18.24
CA GLY A 16 15.25 -19.63 -18.60
C GLY A 16 14.35 -19.95 -17.41
N GLU A 17 14.69 -19.51 -16.21
CA GLU A 17 13.81 -19.63 -15.05
C GLU A 17 12.67 -18.61 -15.11
N ILE A 18 11.48 -19.03 -14.64
CA ILE A 18 10.31 -18.17 -14.55
C ILE A 18 10.45 -17.26 -13.34
N ILE A 19 10.59 -15.98 -13.58
CA ILE A 19 10.64 -14.96 -12.53
C ILE A 19 9.24 -14.37 -12.37
N THR A 20 8.76 -14.30 -11.13
CA THR A 20 7.52 -13.61 -10.78
C THR A 20 7.81 -12.25 -10.19
N GLY A 21 7.09 -11.23 -10.64
CA GLY A 21 7.13 -9.87 -10.10
C GLY A 21 5.82 -9.52 -9.42
N LEU A 22 5.92 -8.74 -8.35
CA LEU A 22 4.80 -8.18 -7.61
C LEU A 22 5.01 -6.68 -7.45
N GLY A 23 3.98 -5.90 -7.64
CA GLY A 23 4.03 -4.46 -7.40
C GLY A 23 2.67 -3.80 -7.55
N VAL A 24 2.61 -2.52 -7.23
CA VAL A 24 1.41 -1.69 -7.40
C VAL A 24 1.53 -0.91 -8.70
N ILE A 25 0.51 -1.01 -9.56
CA ILE A 25 0.55 -0.36 -10.87
C ILE A 25 0.35 1.16 -10.76
N GLU A 26 1.20 1.89 -11.42
CA GLU A 26 1.01 3.31 -11.74
C GLU A 26 0.86 3.44 -13.26
N ILE A 27 -0.29 3.95 -13.72
CA ILE A 27 -0.59 4.13 -15.14
C ILE A 27 -0.21 5.55 -15.55
N MET A 28 0.62 5.65 -16.59
CA MET A 28 1.09 6.90 -17.15
C MET A 28 0.07 7.49 -18.14
N GLN A 29 0.18 8.79 -18.42
CA GLN A 29 -0.70 9.51 -19.35
C GLN A 29 -0.71 8.88 -20.75
N ASP A 30 0.40 8.29 -21.18
CA ASP A 30 0.54 7.60 -22.48
C ASP A 30 -0.14 6.21 -22.51
N GLY A 31 -0.76 5.79 -21.42
CA GLY A 31 -1.55 4.56 -21.33
C GLY A 31 -0.77 3.28 -21.04
N PHE A 32 0.56 3.32 -20.92
CA PHE A 32 1.36 2.24 -20.35
C PHE A 32 1.50 2.42 -18.82
N GLY A 33 2.05 1.44 -18.12
CA GLY A 33 2.22 1.54 -16.67
C GLY A 33 3.50 0.88 -16.18
N PHE A 34 3.80 1.16 -14.91
CA PHE A 34 4.87 0.51 -14.15
C PHE A 34 4.32 -0.10 -12.88
N LEU A 35 4.83 -1.28 -12.50
CA LEU A 35 4.65 -1.82 -11.17
C LEU A 35 5.73 -1.22 -10.27
N ARG A 36 5.29 -0.52 -9.23
CA ARG A 36 6.13 0.09 -8.21
C ARG A 36 6.28 -0.85 -7.02
N SER A 37 7.47 -0.90 -6.45
CA SER A 37 7.76 -1.73 -5.29
C SER A 37 7.44 -0.99 -3.98
N SER A 38 6.84 -1.71 -3.02
CA SER A 38 6.68 -1.20 -1.65
C SER A 38 8.01 -1.00 -0.92
N GLU A 39 9.07 -1.75 -1.31
CA GLU A 39 10.40 -1.59 -0.72
C GLU A 39 11.05 -0.23 -1.07
N SER A 40 10.65 0.38 -2.18
CA SER A 40 11.08 1.73 -2.60
C SER A 40 10.04 2.81 -2.27
N ASN A 41 9.10 2.54 -1.37
CA ASN A 41 7.98 3.43 -1.03
C ASN A 41 7.22 3.89 -2.30
N TYR A 42 7.06 2.98 -3.26
CA TYR A 42 6.40 3.21 -4.55
C TYR A 42 7.02 4.32 -5.41
N LEU A 43 8.23 4.77 -5.08
CA LEU A 43 8.97 5.75 -5.88
C LEU A 43 9.52 5.11 -7.17
N PRO A 44 9.61 5.89 -8.27
CA PRO A 44 10.20 5.43 -9.51
C PRO A 44 11.63 4.90 -9.32
N GLY A 45 11.92 3.72 -9.86
CA GLY A 45 13.22 3.06 -9.71
C GLY A 45 13.63 2.23 -10.93
N PRO A 46 14.86 1.75 -10.97
CA PRO A 46 15.37 0.87 -12.04
C PRO A 46 14.76 -0.53 -11.98
N ASP A 47 14.19 -0.91 -10.86
CA ASP A 47 13.52 -2.17 -10.55
C ASP A 47 12.02 -2.20 -10.94
N ASP A 48 11.51 -1.08 -11.48
CA ASP A 48 10.14 -1.02 -11.97
C ASP A 48 9.88 -2.03 -13.09
N ILE A 49 8.67 -2.60 -13.10
CA ILE A 49 8.28 -3.58 -14.11
C ILE A 49 7.28 -2.92 -15.06
N TYR A 50 7.61 -2.92 -16.35
CA TYR A 50 6.76 -2.34 -17.37
C TYR A 50 5.53 -3.19 -17.68
N ILE A 51 4.38 -2.54 -17.80
CA ILE A 51 3.12 -3.12 -18.27
C ILE A 51 2.64 -2.42 -19.54
N SER A 52 2.29 -3.20 -20.56
CA SER A 52 1.83 -2.68 -21.83
C SER A 52 0.39 -2.14 -21.76
N PRO A 53 0.01 -1.16 -22.63
CA PRO A 53 -1.35 -0.66 -22.71
C PRO A 53 -2.39 -1.75 -23.04
N SER A 54 -2.01 -2.76 -23.81
CA SER A 54 -2.88 -3.88 -24.16
C SER A 54 -3.26 -4.73 -22.95
N GLN A 55 -2.30 -4.98 -22.04
CA GLN A 55 -2.56 -5.71 -20.79
C GLN A 55 -3.41 -4.88 -19.83
N ILE A 56 -3.13 -3.58 -19.70
CA ILE A 56 -3.93 -2.65 -18.88
C ILE A 56 -5.39 -2.67 -19.33
N LYS A 57 -5.65 -2.55 -20.63
CA LYS A 57 -7.01 -2.60 -21.20
C LYS A 57 -7.66 -3.97 -21.01
N LYS A 58 -6.94 -5.06 -21.29
CA LYS A 58 -7.46 -6.43 -21.21
C LYS A 58 -7.97 -6.78 -19.82
N PHE A 59 -7.27 -6.35 -18.78
CA PHE A 59 -7.60 -6.67 -17.40
C PHE A 59 -8.26 -5.50 -16.66
N SER A 60 -8.56 -4.39 -17.36
CA SER A 60 -9.15 -3.18 -16.79
C SER A 60 -8.40 -2.70 -15.54
N LEU A 61 -7.05 -2.70 -15.61
CA LEU A 61 -6.20 -2.30 -14.52
C LEU A 61 -6.32 -0.81 -14.24
N ARG A 62 -6.17 -0.43 -12.99
CA ARG A 62 -6.20 0.95 -12.51
C ARG A 62 -4.99 1.25 -11.65
N THR A 63 -4.56 2.50 -11.64
CA THR A 63 -3.53 2.95 -10.70
C THR A 63 -3.93 2.59 -9.27
N GLY A 64 -3.01 1.93 -8.54
CA GLY A 64 -3.25 1.42 -7.20
C GLY A 64 -3.58 -0.06 -7.12
N ASP A 65 -3.81 -0.77 -8.26
CA ASP A 65 -3.98 -2.21 -8.24
C ASP A 65 -2.67 -2.92 -7.93
N SER A 66 -2.70 -3.90 -7.04
CA SER A 66 -1.58 -4.82 -6.81
C SER A 66 -1.60 -5.91 -7.87
N VAL A 67 -0.53 -6.05 -8.63
CA VAL A 67 -0.42 -7.00 -9.74
C VAL A 67 0.73 -7.96 -9.49
N GLU A 68 0.45 -9.26 -9.60
CA GLU A 68 1.42 -10.35 -9.53
C GLU A 68 1.44 -11.09 -10.88
N GLY A 69 2.63 -11.32 -11.42
CA GLY A 69 2.74 -12.01 -12.71
C GLY A 69 4.16 -12.41 -13.08
N GLU A 70 4.25 -13.14 -14.19
CA GLU A 70 5.52 -13.57 -14.78
C GLU A 70 6.18 -12.40 -15.52
N ILE A 71 7.45 -12.20 -15.29
CA ILE A 71 8.25 -11.15 -15.92
C ILE A 71 9.34 -11.72 -16.83
N ARG A 72 9.74 -10.96 -17.81
CA ARG A 72 10.90 -11.26 -18.66
C ARG A 72 11.98 -10.21 -18.52
N SER A 73 13.22 -10.60 -18.79
CA SER A 73 14.34 -9.68 -18.88
C SER A 73 14.15 -8.62 -19.98
N PRO A 74 14.75 -7.45 -19.82
CA PRO A 74 14.79 -6.40 -20.84
C PRO A 74 15.43 -6.92 -22.13
N LYS A 75 14.79 -6.66 -23.28
CA LYS A 75 15.40 -6.90 -24.61
C LYS A 75 16.42 -5.79 -24.93
N GLN A 76 17.17 -6.00 -26.03
CA GLN A 76 18.12 -5.01 -26.49
C GLN A 76 17.41 -3.67 -26.76
N GLY A 77 17.80 -2.62 -26.04
CA GLY A 77 17.18 -1.29 -26.08
C GLY A 77 16.09 -1.03 -25.02
N GLU A 78 15.63 -2.04 -24.30
CA GLU A 78 14.70 -1.86 -23.15
C GLU A 78 15.49 -1.63 -21.85
N ARG A 79 14.93 -0.83 -20.95
CA ARG A 79 15.55 -0.52 -19.64
C ARG A 79 14.94 -1.30 -18.48
N TYR A 80 13.69 -1.73 -18.61
CA TYR A 80 12.90 -2.31 -17.53
C TYR A 80 12.54 -3.75 -17.83
N PHE A 81 12.36 -4.56 -16.80
CA PHE A 81 11.66 -5.83 -16.92
C PHE A 81 10.24 -5.58 -17.42
N ALA A 82 9.67 -6.54 -18.14
CA ALA A 82 8.33 -6.42 -18.67
C ALA A 82 7.48 -7.61 -18.21
N ILE A 83 6.23 -7.32 -17.79
CA ILE A 83 5.30 -8.38 -17.45
C ILE A 83 4.85 -9.10 -18.72
N THR A 84 4.91 -10.44 -18.71
CA THR A 84 4.46 -11.28 -19.80
C THR A 84 3.08 -11.83 -19.56
N LYS A 85 2.81 -12.26 -18.32
CA LYS A 85 1.54 -12.86 -17.94
C LYS A 85 1.14 -12.39 -16.55
N ILE A 86 -0.09 -11.91 -16.41
CA ILE A 86 -0.66 -11.51 -15.12
C ILE A 86 -1.34 -12.74 -14.51
N ASN A 87 -0.95 -13.10 -13.30
CA ASN A 87 -1.47 -14.24 -12.57
C ASN A 87 -2.55 -13.81 -11.58
N LYS A 88 -2.29 -12.72 -10.79
CA LYS A 88 -3.24 -12.20 -9.83
C LYS A 88 -3.32 -10.69 -9.87
N ILE A 89 -4.50 -10.17 -9.51
CA ILE A 89 -4.78 -8.75 -9.33
C ILE A 89 -5.46 -8.59 -7.97
N ASN A 90 -4.90 -7.74 -7.11
CA ASN A 90 -5.39 -7.52 -5.73
C ASN A 90 -5.55 -8.84 -4.93
N GLY A 91 -4.62 -9.78 -5.14
CA GLY A 91 -4.62 -11.10 -4.49
C GLY A 91 -5.64 -12.10 -5.03
N GLN A 92 -6.45 -11.72 -6.04
CA GLN A 92 -7.47 -12.56 -6.68
C GLN A 92 -7.03 -13.01 -8.08
N GLU A 93 -7.56 -14.13 -8.54
CA GLU A 93 -7.38 -14.57 -9.94
C GLU A 93 -8.00 -13.58 -10.92
N THR A 94 -7.38 -13.45 -12.09
CA THR A 94 -7.74 -12.43 -13.11
C THR A 94 -9.20 -12.49 -13.57
N ASP A 95 -9.84 -13.65 -13.54
CA ASP A 95 -11.23 -13.79 -13.99
C ASP A 95 -12.26 -13.23 -13.00
N LEU A 96 -11.92 -13.21 -11.72
CA LEU A 96 -12.79 -12.67 -10.64
C LEU A 96 -12.79 -11.13 -10.61
N VAL A 97 -11.75 -10.51 -11.14
CA VAL A 97 -11.57 -9.05 -11.07
C VAL A 97 -12.39 -8.28 -12.11
N LYS A 98 -12.87 -8.95 -13.17
CA LYS A 98 -13.61 -8.32 -14.29
C LYS A 98 -14.88 -7.58 -13.85
N ASN A 99 -15.54 -8.04 -12.79
CA ASN A 99 -16.83 -7.52 -12.32
C ASN A 99 -16.70 -6.68 -11.04
N ARG A 100 -15.51 -6.13 -10.74
CA ARG A 100 -15.32 -5.32 -9.53
C ARG A 100 -16.07 -4.00 -9.62
N VAL A 101 -16.72 -3.62 -8.52
CA VAL A 101 -17.28 -2.29 -8.34
C VAL A 101 -16.14 -1.31 -8.04
N ASN A 102 -16.13 -0.18 -8.72
CA ASN A 102 -15.12 0.85 -8.48
C ASN A 102 -15.50 1.67 -7.25
N PHE A 103 -14.49 2.26 -6.62
CA PHE A 103 -14.69 3.10 -5.44
C PHE A 103 -15.62 4.30 -5.77
N GLU A 104 -15.46 4.90 -6.94
CA GLU A 104 -16.27 6.04 -7.39
C GLU A 104 -17.75 5.70 -7.62
N ASP A 105 -18.04 4.43 -7.88
CA ASP A 105 -19.41 3.92 -8.12
C ASP A 105 -20.13 3.52 -6.81
N LEU A 106 -19.42 3.57 -5.66
CA LEU A 106 -20.00 3.26 -4.37
C LEU A 106 -20.91 4.38 -3.88
N THR A 107 -22.04 4.00 -3.29
CA THR A 107 -22.94 4.96 -2.65
C THR A 107 -22.32 5.52 -1.38
N PRO A 108 -22.10 6.84 -1.27
CA PRO A 108 -21.55 7.44 -0.06
C PRO A 108 -22.59 7.37 1.08
N LEU A 109 -22.14 6.88 2.24
CA LEU A 109 -22.94 6.80 3.45
C LEU A 109 -22.26 7.57 4.58
N TYR A 110 -23.09 7.99 5.57
CA TYR A 110 -22.54 8.49 6.83
C TYR A 110 -21.85 7.35 7.60
N PRO A 111 -20.80 7.64 8.41
CA PRO A 111 -20.11 6.63 9.19
C PRO A 111 -21.01 6.12 10.32
N GLU A 112 -21.71 5.02 10.09
CA GLU A 112 -22.61 4.38 11.07
C GLU A 112 -21.86 3.47 12.06
N ALA A 113 -20.76 2.87 11.63
CA ALA A 113 -19.92 2.00 12.44
C ALA A 113 -18.67 2.73 12.92
N ARG A 114 -18.40 2.69 14.24
CA ARG A 114 -17.20 3.30 14.81
C ARG A 114 -16.06 2.30 14.96
N PHE A 115 -14.84 2.79 14.96
CA PHE A 115 -13.70 2.07 15.51
C PHE A 115 -13.68 2.27 17.03
N LYS A 116 -13.79 1.18 17.79
CA LYS A 116 -13.58 1.23 19.24
C LYS A 116 -12.09 1.25 19.50
N LEU A 117 -11.58 2.30 20.14
CA LEU A 117 -10.17 2.43 20.46
C LEU A 117 -9.85 1.88 21.86
N GLU A 118 -10.76 2.00 22.81
CA GLU A 118 -10.60 1.44 24.15
C GLU A 118 -10.43 -0.09 24.08
N GLN A 119 -9.38 -0.61 24.68
CA GLN A 119 -9.11 -2.04 24.75
C GLN A 119 -9.63 -2.63 26.06
N GLU A 120 -9.96 -3.92 26.08
CA GLU A 120 -10.41 -4.64 27.28
C GLU A 120 -9.30 -4.87 28.30
N LYS A 121 -8.02 -4.77 27.87
CA LYS A 121 -6.86 -4.92 28.74
C LYS A 121 -6.57 -3.60 29.49
N PRO A 122 -5.99 -3.67 30.70
CA PRO A 122 -5.54 -2.47 31.39
C PRO A 122 -4.61 -1.65 30.49
N MET A 123 -5.00 -0.42 30.24
CA MET A 123 -4.23 0.52 29.42
C MET A 123 -3.31 1.35 30.30
N PRO A 124 -2.12 1.73 29.84
CA PRO A 124 -1.18 2.52 30.62
C PRO A 124 -1.71 3.93 30.94
N ASP A 125 -2.64 4.43 30.13
CA ASP A 125 -3.34 5.71 30.34
C ASP A 125 -4.74 5.68 29.71
N ASN A 126 -5.47 6.81 29.79
CA ASN A 126 -6.86 6.92 29.33
C ASN A 126 -7.00 7.57 27.94
N THR A 127 -5.93 7.69 27.16
CA THR A 127 -5.95 8.44 25.88
C THR A 127 -7.00 7.92 24.92
N GLU A 128 -7.03 6.61 24.66
CA GLU A 128 -7.94 5.97 23.71
C GLU A 128 -9.40 6.10 24.17
N ARG A 129 -9.65 5.95 25.47
CA ARG A 129 -10.96 6.16 26.07
C ARG A 129 -11.45 7.60 25.96
N ILE A 130 -10.54 8.57 26.15
CA ILE A 130 -10.84 10.00 25.99
C ILE A 130 -11.22 10.29 24.54
N ILE A 131 -10.48 9.74 23.56
CA ILE A 131 -10.77 9.91 22.14
C ILE A 131 -12.13 9.28 21.80
N ASP A 132 -12.41 8.08 22.28
CA ASP A 132 -13.69 7.40 22.05
C ASP A 132 -14.90 8.17 22.58
N ILE A 133 -14.73 8.96 23.65
CA ILE A 133 -15.79 9.76 24.26
C ILE A 133 -15.95 11.13 23.57
N ILE A 134 -14.84 11.81 23.31
CA ILE A 134 -14.85 13.21 22.86
C ILE A 134 -14.87 13.32 21.33
N ALA A 135 -14.12 12.46 20.64
CA ALA A 135 -13.95 12.49 19.19
C ALA A 135 -13.95 11.07 18.61
N PRO A 136 -15.09 10.33 18.67
CA PRO A 136 -15.15 8.97 18.18
C PRO A 136 -14.83 8.89 16.70
N LEU A 137 -14.04 7.89 16.30
CA LEU A 137 -13.62 7.66 14.93
C LEU A 137 -14.56 6.65 14.25
N GLY A 138 -15.27 7.07 13.20
CA GLY A 138 -16.13 6.21 12.41
C GLY A 138 -15.44 5.63 11.16
N LYS A 139 -15.90 4.46 10.73
CA LYS A 139 -15.44 3.85 9.46
C LYS A 139 -15.86 4.73 8.28
N GLY A 140 -14.89 5.16 7.47
CA GLY A 140 -15.10 6.13 6.38
C GLY A 140 -15.05 7.60 6.79
N GLN A 141 -14.89 7.91 8.10
CA GLN A 141 -14.77 9.28 8.57
C GLN A 141 -13.37 9.86 8.29
N ARG A 142 -13.32 11.16 8.00
CA ARG A 142 -12.10 11.95 7.98
C ARG A 142 -11.99 12.73 9.28
N GLN A 143 -10.91 12.52 10.03
CA GLN A 143 -10.63 13.18 11.31
C GLN A 143 -9.32 13.95 11.21
N LEU A 144 -9.28 15.13 11.82
CA LEU A 144 -8.09 15.98 11.86
C LEU A 144 -7.57 16.06 13.29
N ILE A 145 -6.27 15.81 13.46
CA ILE A 145 -5.54 16.03 14.72
C ILE A 145 -4.70 17.29 14.56
N VAL A 146 -5.05 18.33 15.28
CA VAL A 146 -4.31 19.59 15.31
C VAL A 146 -3.54 19.68 16.62
N ALA A 147 -2.22 19.79 16.54
CA ALA A 147 -1.36 19.82 17.70
C ALA A 147 -0.14 20.73 17.44
N GLN A 148 0.30 21.44 18.47
CA GLN A 148 1.58 22.14 18.42
C GLN A 148 2.76 21.16 18.37
N PRO A 149 3.94 21.58 17.92
CA PRO A 149 5.14 20.76 18.02
C PRO A 149 5.38 20.26 19.45
N PHE A 150 5.83 19.02 19.59
CA PHE A 150 6.17 18.37 20.88
C PHE A 150 5.02 18.18 21.88
N THR A 151 3.76 18.24 21.44
CA THR A 151 2.58 18.01 22.31
C THR A 151 2.02 16.60 22.25
N GLY A 152 2.72 15.66 21.58
CA GLY A 152 2.33 14.25 21.55
C GLY A 152 1.47 13.83 20.34
N LYS A 153 1.45 14.61 19.25
CA LYS A 153 0.72 14.26 18.00
C LYS A 153 1.05 12.83 17.55
N THR A 154 2.33 12.52 17.43
CA THR A 154 2.81 11.20 16.96
C THR A 154 2.39 10.08 17.90
N ILE A 155 2.46 10.32 19.23
CA ILE A 155 2.01 9.35 20.25
C ILE A 155 0.51 9.05 20.12
N ILE A 156 -0.31 10.07 19.92
CA ILE A 156 -1.75 9.90 19.71
C ILE A 156 -2.01 9.07 18.44
N MET A 157 -1.31 9.36 17.35
CA MET A 157 -1.43 8.59 16.09
C MET A 157 -1.03 7.14 16.27
N GLN A 158 0.08 6.85 16.95
CA GLN A 158 0.52 5.49 17.27
C GLN A 158 -0.51 4.73 18.10
N LYS A 159 -1.09 5.37 19.11
CA LYS A 159 -2.14 4.78 19.96
C LYS A 159 -3.40 4.44 19.17
N ILE A 160 -3.88 5.37 18.33
CA ILE A 160 -5.02 5.13 17.45
C ILE A 160 -4.72 3.95 16.51
N ALA A 161 -3.56 3.95 15.85
CA ALA A 161 -3.14 2.90 14.94
C ALA A 161 -3.08 1.52 15.62
N ASN A 162 -2.47 1.44 16.79
CA ASN A 162 -2.37 0.21 17.57
C ASN A 162 -3.74 -0.28 18.09
N ALA A 163 -4.60 0.64 18.51
CA ALA A 163 -5.95 0.32 18.95
C ALA A 163 -6.81 -0.22 17.80
N ILE A 164 -6.75 0.39 16.60
CA ILE A 164 -7.43 -0.11 15.42
C ILE A 164 -6.93 -1.51 15.04
N THR A 165 -5.62 -1.73 15.01
CA THR A 165 -5.04 -3.04 14.70
C THR A 165 -5.46 -4.11 15.71
N ALA A 166 -5.58 -3.76 16.99
CA ALA A 166 -5.96 -4.69 18.05
C ALA A 166 -7.47 -5.04 18.01
N ASN A 167 -8.32 -4.03 17.81
CA ASN A 167 -9.78 -4.18 17.94
C ASN A 167 -10.48 -4.46 16.59
N SER A 168 -9.82 -4.18 15.47
CA SER A 168 -10.34 -4.35 14.12
C SER A 168 -9.27 -4.96 13.20
N PRO A 169 -8.91 -6.24 13.38
CA PRO A 169 -7.83 -6.90 12.64
C PRO A 169 -8.10 -6.99 11.13
N ASP A 170 -9.36 -6.88 10.71
CA ASP A 170 -9.75 -6.86 9.29
C ASP A 170 -9.47 -5.51 8.61
N ALA A 171 -9.19 -4.45 9.38
CA ALA A 171 -8.87 -3.14 8.83
C ALA A 171 -7.42 -3.11 8.34
N LYS A 172 -7.23 -2.82 7.05
CA LYS A 172 -5.90 -2.57 6.49
C LYS A 172 -5.43 -1.19 6.93
N LEU A 173 -4.34 -1.13 7.69
CA LEU A 173 -3.75 0.10 8.20
C LEU A 173 -2.60 0.55 7.30
N ILE A 174 -2.68 1.78 6.81
CA ILE A 174 -1.62 2.44 6.06
C ILE A 174 -1.31 3.77 6.74
N VAL A 175 -0.04 4.01 7.05
CA VAL A 175 0.46 5.27 7.61
C VAL A 175 1.31 5.94 6.56
N LEU A 176 0.86 7.10 6.09
CA LEU A 176 1.62 7.93 5.16
C LEU A 176 2.28 9.08 5.94
N LEU A 177 3.61 9.13 5.91
CA LEU A 177 4.41 10.17 6.56
C LEU A 177 5.00 11.11 5.50
N ILE A 178 4.60 12.37 5.53
CA ILE A 178 5.04 13.37 4.57
C ILE A 178 5.90 14.38 5.31
N ASP A 179 7.15 14.51 4.89
CA ASP A 179 8.13 15.49 5.44
C ASP A 179 8.33 15.37 6.97
N GLU A 180 8.18 14.14 7.51
CA GLU A 180 8.45 13.85 8.92
C GLU A 180 9.93 13.52 9.15
N ARG A 181 10.39 13.66 10.38
CA ARG A 181 11.78 13.41 10.74
C ARG A 181 12.13 11.93 10.64
N PRO A 182 13.35 11.55 10.20
CA PRO A 182 13.76 10.14 10.05
C PRO A 182 13.59 9.30 11.32
N GLU A 183 13.84 9.90 12.48
CA GLU A 183 13.65 9.23 13.78
C GLU A 183 12.16 8.93 14.07
N GLU A 184 11.23 9.82 13.69
CA GLU A 184 9.78 9.61 13.85
C GLU A 184 9.28 8.54 12.89
N VAL A 185 9.78 8.51 11.64
CA VAL A 185 9.48 7.46 10.66
C VAL A 185 9.91 6.09 11.20
N THR A 186 11.14 5.99 11.72
CA THR A 186 11.68 4.74 12.28
C THR A 186 10.88 4.29 13.50
N ASP A 187 10.50 5.21 14.37
CA ASP A 187 9.69 4.90 15.56
C ASP A 187 8.29 4.42 15.17
N MET A 188 7.66 5.05 14.19
CA MET A 188 6.35 4.62 13.66
C MET A 188 6.44 3.22 13.06
N GLN A 189 7.45 2.92 12.23
CA GLN A 189 7.66 1.61 11.64
C GLN A 189 7.88 0.49 12.67
N ARG A 190 8.46 0.81 13.83
CA ARG A 190 8.70 -0.16 14.90
C ARG A 190 7.51 -0.35 15.84
N SER A 191 6.70 0.69 16.01
CA SER A 191 5.62 0.72 17.01
C SER A 191 4.25 0.35 16.44
N VAL A 192 4.04 0.44 15.12
CA VAL A 192 2.74 0.22 14.47
C VAL A 192 2.77 -1.02 13.58
N LYS A 193 1.75 -1.86 13.70
CA LYS A 193 1.54 -3.01 12.81
C LYS A 193 0.70 -2.58 11.61
N GLY A 194 1.34 -2.02 10.61
CA GLY A 194 0.72 -1.53 9.38
C GLY A 194 1.78 -1.23 8.33
N GLU A 195 1.33 -0.84 7.15
CA GLU A 195 2.21 -0.35 6.09
C GLU A 195 2.57 1.10 6.40
N VAL A 196 3.87 1.43 6.49
CA VAL A 196 4.37 2.79 6.75
C VAL A 196 5.16 3.24 5.53
N ILE A 197 4.73 4.35 4.92
CA ILE A 197 5.24 4.92 3.66
C ILE A 197 5.84 6.30 3.94
#